data_8de62e3c39022e74276575ba4bfe743c
#
_entry.id   8de62e3c39022e74276575ba4bfe743c
#
_cell.length_a   1.000
_cell.length_b   1.000
_cell.length_c   1.000
_cell.angle_alpha   90.00
_cell.angle_beta   90.00
_cell.angle_gamma   90.00
#
_symmetry.space_group_name_H-M   'P 1'
#
loop_
_entity.id
_entity.type
_entity.pdbx_description
1 polymer ?
#
loop_
_entity_poly.entity_id
_entity_poly.type
_entity_poly.pdbx_seq_one_letter_code
_entity_poly.pdbx_strand_id
1 'polypeptide(L)'
;MIRLKDAEKTYENGPKPARGISFQIDDGEFVFLVGPSGSGKSTIIKMLTGEIVPTGGRVMVNGFSMSRIKEKQLPLMRRTIGVIFQDFRLIASRTVFDNLALAMRAVGASPREIRSRIPYVLELVGLKGK
;
A
#
# COMPACT_ATOMS: atom_id res chain seq x y z
N MET A 1 8.43 7.62 5.73
CA MET A 1 7.61 8.60 6.47
C MET A 1 6.26 8.79 5.79
N ILE A 2 5.18 8.82 6.56
CA ILE A 2 3.79 9.11 6.12
C ILE A 2 3.29 10.33 6.90
N ARG A 3 2.63 11.27 6.22
CA ARG A 3 2.04 12.45 6.86
C ARG A 3 0.70 12.78 6.23
N LEU A 4 -0.31 12.90 7.06
CA LEU A 4 -1.61 13.47 6.71
C LEU A 4 -1.79 14.79 7.46
N LYS A 5 -2.27 15.81 6.78
CA LYS A 5 -2.66 17.09 7.39
C LYS A 5 -4.01 17.52 6.83
N ASP A 6 -5.00 17.58 7.70
CA ASP A 6 -6.39 17.92 7.37
C ASP A 6 -6.93 17.13 6.18
N ALA A 7 -6.51 15.85 6.08
CA ALA A 7 -6.83 15.00 4.93
C ALA A 7 -8.33 14.69 4.91
N GLU A 8 -8.93 14.84 3.73
CA GLU A 8 -10.35 14.61 3.51
C GLU A 8 -10.61 13.74 2.31
N LYS A 9 -11.65 12.93 2.39
CA LYS A 9 -12.26 12.26 1.25
C LYS A 9 -13.77 12.44 1.30
N THR A 10 -14.30 13.07 0.28
CA THR A 10 -15.73 13.22 0.04
C THR A 10 -16.07 12.54 -1.27
N TYR A 11 -17.14 11.76 -1.28
CA TYR A 11 -17.71 11.21 -2.52
C TYR A 11 -18.90 12.09 -2.94
N GLU A 12 -19.02 12.34 -4.25
CA GLU A 12 -20.19 13.02 -4.81
C GLU A 12 -21.45 12.20 -4.42
N ASN A 13 -22.42 12.85 -3.77
CA ASN A 13 -23.68 12.27 -3.31
C ASN A 13 -23.53 11.13 -2.27
N GLY A 14 -22.43 11.06 -1.54
CA GLY A 14 -22.14 9.97 -0.60
C GLY A 14 -21.58 10.41 0.74
N PRO A 15 -21.26 9.44 1.60
CA PRO A 15 -20.68 9.70 2.91
C PRO A 15 -19.32 10.39 2.80
N LYS A 16 -18.97 11.13 3.84
CA LYS A 16 -17.65 11.73 4.03
C LYS A 16 -16.81 10.87 4.98
N PRO A 17 -16.21 9.78 4.49
CA PRO A 17 -15.57 8.79 5.36
C PRO A 17 -14.27 9.28 6.01
N ALA A 18 -13.68 10.38 5.50
CA ALA A 18 -12.50 10.99 6.09
C ALA A 18 -12.69 12.51 6.15
N ARG A 19 -12.57 13.11 7.33
CA ARG A 19 -12.72 14.55 7.57
C ARG A 19 -11.61 15.05 8.47
N GLY A 20 -10.77 15.94 7.96
CA GLY A 20 -9.76 16.65 8.74
C GLY A 20 -8.80 15.74 9.49
N ILE A 21 -8.39 14.62 8.88
CA ILE A 21 -7.51 13.65 9.51
C ILE A 21 -6.07 14.15 9.45
N SER A 22 -5.44 14.24 10.62
CA SER A 22 -4.06 14.67 10.74
C SER A 22 -3.27 13.72 11.65
N PHE A 23 -2.22 13.12 11.10
CA PHE A 23 -1.20 12.37 11.83
C PHE A 23 0.09 12.26 11.03
N GLN A 24 1.16 11.86 11.70
CA GLN A 24 2.44 11.56 11.09
C GLN A 24 2.95 10.23 11.62
N ILE A 25 3.59 9.47 10.75
CA ILE A 25 4.32 8.24 11.08
C ILE A 25 5.73 8.42 10.57
N ASP A 26 6.69 8.42 11.46
CA ASP A 26 8.11 8.54 11.12
C ASP A 26 8.71 7.17 10.77
N ASP A 27 9.90 7.19 10.22
CA ASP A 27 10.61 5.95 9.85
C ASP A 27 10.95 5.16 11.14
N GLY A 28 10.71 3.85 11.10
CA GLY A 28 10.93 2.96 12.24
C GLY A 28 9.77 2.88 13.24
N GLU A 29 8.72 3.68 13.08
CA GLU A 29 7.54 3.59 13.95
C GLU A 29 6.62 2.43 13.56
N PHE A 30 5.98 1.87 14.57
CA PHE A 30 4.90 0.87 14.44
C PHE A 30 3.61 1.46 14.98
N VAL A 31 2.59 1.62 14.13
CA VAL A 31 1.36 2.33 14.45
C VAL A 31 0.13 1.47 14.16
N PHE A 32 -0.82 1.45 15.10
CA PHE A 32 -2.14 0.86 14.89
C PHE A 32 -3.16 1.92 14.49
N LEU A 33 -3.90 1.67 13.41
CA LEU A 33 -5.07 2.46 13.04
C LEU A 33 -6.32 1.72 13.53
N VAL A 34 -6.92 2.22 14.59
CA VAL A 34 -8.07 1.59 15.26
C VAL A 34 -9.33 2.43 15.12
N GLY A 35 -10.48 1.78 15.15
CA GLY A 35 -11.77 2.43 15.09
C GLY A 35 -12.88 1.45 14.71
N PRO A 36 -14.16 1.80 14.93
CA PRO A 36 -15.30 0.98 14.57
C PRO A 36 -15.39 0.74 13.06
N SER A 37 -16.18 -0.24 12.64
CA SER A 37 -16.48 -0.46 11.22
C SER A 37 -17.11 0.80 10.61
N GLY A 38 -16.71 1.16 9.40
CA GLY A 38 -17.20 2.36 8.71
C GLY A 38 -16.56 3.69 9.16
N SER A 39 -15.60 3.67 10.09
CA SER A 39 -14.92 4.90 10.58
C SER A 39 -13.92 5.52 9.59
N GLY A 40 -13.76 4.96 8.40
CA GLY A 40 -12.88 5.51 7.38
C GLY A 40 -11.47 4.91 7.33
N LYS A 41 -11.14 3.88 8.13
CA LYS A 41 -9.82 3.23 8.11
C LYS A 41 -9.39 2.77 6.72
N SER A 42 -10.27 2.05 6.02
CA SER A 42 -10.00 1.58 4.65
C SER A 42 -9.83 2.74 3.66
N THR A 43 -10.53 3.84 3.86
CA THR A 43 -10.39 5.05 3.05
C THR A 43 -9.00 5.67 3.23
N ILE A 44 -8.51 5.72 4.48
CA ILE A 44 -7.15 6.20 4.77
C ILE A 44 -6.12 5.31 4.05
N ILE A 45 -6.21 3.99 4.20
CA ILE A 45 -5.30 3.05 3.53
C ILE A 45 -5.34 3.24 2.01
N LYS A 46 -6.53 3.38 1.41
CA LYS A 46 -6.67 3.63 -0.03
C LYS A 46 -6.05 4.95 -0.49
N MET A 47 -6.11 6.00 0.33
CA MET A 47 -5.39 7.24 0.05
C MET A 47 -3.88 7.05 0.11
N LEU A 48 -3.37 6.29 1.07
CA LEU A 48 -1.93 6.01 1.23
C LEU A 48 -1.39 5.13 0.09
N THR A 49 -2.17 4.19 -0.42
CA THR A 49 -1.79 3.30 -1.53
C THR A 49 -2.03 3.89 -2.91
N GLY A 50 -2.67 5.07 -2.97
CA GLY A 50 -3.01 5.73 -4.23
C GLY A 50 -4.14 5.05 -5.01
N GLU A 51 -5.01 4.28 -4.33
CA GLU A 51 -6.24 3.74 -4.94
C GLU A 51 -7.30 4.81 -5.10
N ILE A 52 -7.30 5.79 -4.20
CA ILE A 52 -8.18 6.97 -4.27
C ILE A 52 -7.37 8.25 -4.04
N VAL A 53 -7.82 9.33 -4.65
CA VAL A 53 -7.21 10.66 -4.47
C VAL A 53 -7.92 11.38 -3.33
N PRO A 54 -7.20 12.01 -2.37
CA PRO A 54 -7.80 12.90 -1.38
C PRO A 54 -8.55 14.06 -2.07
N THR A 55 -9.68 14.45 -1.49
CA THR A 55 -10.46 15.61 -1.99
C THR A 55 -10.11 16.91 -1.27
N GLY A 56 -9.43 16.82 -0.11
CA GLY A 56 -8.95 17.96 0.65
C GLY A 56 -7.74 17.61 1.50
N GLY A 57 -7.09 18.63 2.03
CA GLY A 57 -5.90 18.50 2.85
C GLY A 57 -4.66 18.00 2.09
N ARG A 58 -3.70 17.46 2.85
CA ARG A 58 -2.43 16.97 2.31
C ARG A 58 -2.18 15.54 2.78
N VAL A 59 -1.82 14.68 1.84
CA VAL A 59 -1.37 13.30 2.12
C VAL A 59 -0.03 13.10 1.45
N MET A 60 0.99 12.80 2.26
CA MET A 60 2.37 12.55 1.82
C MET A 60 2.76 11.13 2.17
N VAL A 61 3.32 10.41 1.22
CA VAL A 61 3.87 9.06 1.40
C VAL A 61 5.26 9.02 0.79
N ASN A 62 6.27 8.81 1.62
CA ASN A 62 7.67 8.71 1.19
C ASN A 62 8.11 9.81 0.20
N GLY A 63 7.70 11.05 0.47
CA GLY A 63 8.01 12.21 -0.37
C GLY A 63 7.05 12.45 -1.54
N PHE A 64 6.11 11.56 -1.80
CA PHE A 64 5.09 11.76 -2.85
C PHE A 64 3.84 12.44 -2.28
N SER A 65 3.36 13.49 -2.96
CA SER A 65 2.09 14.14 -2.63
C SER A 65 0.93 13.39 -3.30
N MET A 66 0.15 12.66 -2.51
CA MET A 66 -0.96 11.83 -3.04
C MET A 66 -2.10 12.66 -3.63
N SER A 67 -2.24 13.93 -3.22
CA SER A 67 -3.23 14.87 -3.78
C SER A 67 -2.84 15.41 -5.19
N ARG A 68 -1.56 15.29 -5.56
CA ARG A 68 -1.00 15.84 -6.81
C ARG A 68 -0.25 14.82 -7.64
N ILE A 69 -0.20 13.56 -7.21
CA ILE A 69 0.55 12.52 -7.88
C ILE A 69 0.00 12.29 -9.29
N LYS A 70 0.89 12.23 -10.26
CA LYS A 70 0.54 11.90 -11.65
C LYS A 70 0.52 10.39 -11.82
N GLU A 71 -0.27 9.88 -12.76
CA GLU A 71 -0.35 8.44 -13.05
C GLU A 71 1.03 7.79 -13.26
N LYS A 72 1.94 8.50 -13.94
CA LYS A 72 3.33 8.04 -14.16
C LYS A 72 4.13 7.83 -12.86
N GLN A 73 3.78 8.54 -11.81
CA GLN A 73 4.48 8.50 -10.51
C GLN A 73 3.90 7.43 -9.57
N LEU A 74 2.65 7.01 -9.76
CA LEU A 74 2.00 6.01 -8.92
C LEU A 74 2.80 4.70 -8.82
N PRO A 75 3.30 4.09 -9.92
CA PRO A 75 4.12 2.89 -9.82
C PRO A 75 5.41 3.11 -9.02
N LEU A 76 6.02 4.29 -9.15
CA LEU A 76 7.24 4.64 -8.40
C LEU A 76 6.96 4.75 -6.91
N MET A 77 5.88 5.43 -6.54
CA MET A 77 5.44 5.53 -5.14
C MET A 77 5.12 4.14 -4.57
N ARG A 78 4.34 3.33 -5.29
CA ARG A 78 3.96 1.98 -4.85
C ARG A 78 5.14 1.04 -4.64
N ARG A 79 6.26 1.24 -5.34
CA ARG A 79 7.50 0.49 -5.09
C ARG A 79 8.15 0.83 -3.75
N THR A 80 7.79 1.95 -3.11
CA THR A 80 8.31 2.36 -1.81
C THR A 80 7.51 1.83 -0.63
N ILE A 81 6.39 1.15 -0.88
CA ILE A 81 5.50 0.59 0.14
C ILE A 81 5.26 -0.89 -0.08
N GLY A 82 5.05 -1.64 1.00
CA GLY A 82 4.54 -3.00 0.98
C GLY A 82 3.15 -3.03 1.59
N VAL A 83 2.20 -3.71 0.94
CA VAL A 83 0.82 -3.80 1.43
C VAL A 83 0.40 -5.26 1.53
N ILE A 84 -0.13 -5.65 2.68
CA ILE A 84 -0.77 -6.94 2.88
C ILE A 84 -2.28 -6.69 2.86
N PHE A 85 -2.96 -7.18 1.82
CA PHE A 85 -4.39 -7.00 1.65
C PHE A 85 -5.19 -8.04 2.41
N GLN A 86 -6.37 -7.67 2.90
CA GLN A 86 -7.27 -8.56 3.60
C GLN A 86 -7.77 -9.71 2.70
N ASP A 87 -7.95 -9.46 1.41
CA ASP A 87 -8.36 -10.42 0.38
C ASP A 87 -7.19 -11.11 -0.34
N PHE A 88 -5.98 -10.99 0.21
CA PHE A 88 -4.69 -11.51 -0.26
C PHE A 88 -4.27 -11.05 -1.66
N ARG A 89 -5.19 -10.76 -2.57
CA ARG A 89 -4.96 -10.34 -3.97
C ARG A 89 -3.98 -11.25 -4.72
N LEU A 90 -4.08 -12.55 -4.49
CA LEU A 90 -3.30 -13.55 -5.19
C LEU A 90 -3.95 -13.93 -6.53
N ILE A 91 -3.11 -14.22 -7.52
CA ILE A 91 -3.55 -14.79 -8.79
C ILE A 91 -3.72 -16.29 -8.59
N ALA A 92 -4.98 -16.73 -8.40
CA ALA A 92 -5.31 -18.12 -8.05
C ALA A 92 -4.87 -19.14 -9.11
N SER A 93 -4.78 -18.75 -10.39
CA SER A 93 -4.30 -19.59 -11.48
C SER A 93 -2.78 -19.71 -11.58
N ARG A 94 -2.04 -19.07 -10.68
CA ARG A 94 -0.58 -19.07 -10.65
C ARG A 94 -0.05 -19.80 -9.43
N THR A 95 1.14 -20.35 -9.56
CA THR A 95 1.84 -20.95 -8.40
C THR A 95 2.22 -19.90 -7.35
N VAL A 96 2.57 -20.35 -6.16
CA VAL A 96 3.12 -19.48 -5.11
C VAL A 96 4.36 -18.76 -5.61
N PHE A 97 5.26 -19.50 -6.28
CA PHE A 97 6.48 -18.94 -6.87
C PHE A 97 6.14 -17.84 -7.90
N ASP A 98 5.18 -18.06 -8.79
CA ASP A 98 4.83 -17.10 -9.84
C ASP A 98 4.19 -15.83 -9.28
N ASN A 99 3.38 -15.93 -8.21
CA ASN A 99 2.83 -14.77 -7.51
C ASN A 99 3.95 -13.90 -6.93
N LEU A 100 4.92 -14.50 -6.25
CA LEU A 100 6.08 -13.80 -5.70
C LEU A 100 6.97 -13.23 -6.82
N ALA A 101 7.23 -14.01 -7.87
CA ALA A 101 8.03 -13.56 -9.00
C ALA A 101 7.42 -12.36 -9.72
N LEU A 102 6.09 -12.32 -9.84
CA LEU A 102 5.38 -11.17 -10.43
C LEU A 102 5.63 -9.89 -9.61
N ALA A 103 5.48 -9.97 -8.29
CA ALA A 103 5.73 -8.84 -7.41
C ALA A 103 7.18 -8.36 -7.49
N MET A 104 8.13 -9.27 -7.49
CA MET A 104 9.56 -8.95 -7.62
C MET A 104 9.89 -8.30 -8.98
N ARG A 105 9.31 -8.79 -10.08
CA ARG A 105 9.47 -8.17 -11.41
C ARG A 105 8.91 -6.76 -11.45
N ALA A 106 7.78 -6.52 -10.79
CA ALA A 106 7.16 -5.20 -10.74
C ALA A 106 8.06 -4.14 -10.08
N VAL A 107 8.94 -4.55 -9.15
CA VAL A 107 9.93 -3.65 -8.53
C VAL A 107 11.30 -3.71 -9.22
N GLY A 108 11.42 -4.41 -10.35
CA GLY A 108 12.63 -4.41 -11.17
C GLY A 108 13.67 -5.48 -10.80
N ALA A 109 13.30 -6.50 -10.02
CA ALA A 109 14.23 -7.57 -9.66
C ALA A 109 14.66 -8.39 -10.89
N SER A 110 15.94 -8.72 -10.95
CA SER A 110 16.52 -9.56 -11.98
C SER A 110 16.08 -11.03 -11.86
N PRO A 111 16.13 -11.83 -12.94
CA PRO A 111 15.84 -13.26 -12.87
C PRO A 111 16.70 -14.02 -11.86
N ARG A 112 17.95 -13.59 -11.66
CA ARG A 112 18.86 -14.18 -10.67
C ARG A 112 18.37 -13.92 -9.24
N GLU A 113 18.00 -12.69 -8.93
CA GLU A 113 17.45 -12.31 -7.62
C GLU A 113 16.15 -13.05 -7.33
N ILE A 114 15.26 -13.17 -8.31
CA ILE A 114 13.99 -13.91 -8.17
C ILE A 114 14.26 -15.36 -7.78
N ARG A 115 15.16 -16.06 -8.51
CA ARG A 115 15.49 -17.45 -8.24
C ARG A 115 16.14 -17.70 -6.88
N SER A 116 16.92 -16.75 -6.39
CA SER A 116 17.59 -16.88 -5.09
C SER A 116 16.70 -16.44 -3.92
N ARG A 117 15.94 -15.34 -4.10
CA ARG A 117 15.20 -14.72 -3.01
C ARG A 117 13.92 -15.45 -2.66
N ILE A 118 13.18 -15.96 -3.65
CA ILE A 118 11.88 -16.62 -3.40
C ILE A 118 12.02 -17.86 -2.53
N PRO A 119 12.92 -18.83 -2.80
CA PRO A 119 13.09 -19.98 -1.91
C PRO A 119 13.46 -19.58 -0.48
N TYR A 120 14.32 -18.59 -0.31
CA TYR A 120 14.70 -18.07 0.99
C TYR A 120 13.51 -17.49 1.75
N VAL A 121 12.69 -16.66 1.11
CA VAL A 121 11.50 -16.07 1.74
C VAL A 121 10.47 -17.14 2.10
N LEU A 122 10.23 -18.12 1.23
CA LEU A 122 9.33 -19.24 1.50
C LEU A 122 9.81 -20.08 2.69
N GLU A 123 11.11 -20.28 2.85
CA GLU A 123 11.67 -20.96 4.01
C GLU A 123 11.43 -20.18 5.30
N LEU A 124 11.63 -18.86 5.30
CA LEU A 124 11.39 -17.98 6.44
C LEU A 124 9.94 -18.03 6.96
N VAL A 125 8.98 -18.20 6.07
CA VAL A 125 7.55 -18.26 6.44
C VAL A 125 7.01 -19.70 6.56
N GLY A 126 7.89 -20.71 6.57
CA GLY A 126 7.50 -22.11 6.74
C GLY A 126 6.83 -22.76 5.53
N LEU A 127 6.99 -22.19 4.34
CA LEU A 127 6.42 -22.69 3.08
C LEU A 127 7.48 -23.35 2.17
N LYS A 128 8.59 -23.82 2.73
CA LYS A 128 9.62 -24.55 1.97
C LYS A 128 9.02 -25.75 1.25
N GLY A 129 9.28 -25.85 -0.05
CA GLY A 129 8.79 -26.95 -0.89
C GLY A 129 7.33 -26.86 -1.35
N LYS A 130 6.69 -25.71 -1.16
CA LYS A 130 5.32 -25.45 -1.62
C LYS A 130 5.30 -24.69 -2.96
#